data_20a1de5bd26cb25f7acc71bb72f2b859
#
_entry.id   20a1de5bd26cb25f7acc71bb72f2b859
#
_cell.length_a   1.000
_cell.length_b   1.000
_cell.length_c   1.000
_cell.angle_alpha   90.00
_cell.angle_beta   90.00
_cell.angle_gamma   90.00
#
_symmetry.space_group_name_H-M   'P 1'
#
loop_
_entity.id
_entity.type
_entity.pdbx_description
1 polymer ?
#
loop_
_entity_poly.entity_id
_entity_poly.type
_entity_poly.pdbx_seq_one_letter_code
_entity_poly.pdbx_strand_id
1 'polypeptide(L)'
;MYNRRKFLKTSAIATTLIATAKRGMALSKSNQISGNATLPVVISTWDFGIAANQEAWKTLSAGGRSLDAVEAGVKIPEADLKNHSVGKAGFPDRDGHVTLDACIMDEQGNCGAVAGMEYIAHPISVARAVMEKTPHVLLVGDGATQFAVEQGFKKEKLLTPESEKAWKEWLKKGEYKPVINIENKSYDALPGNQGNHDTIGMLAIDAKGNISGACTTSGMAWKLHGRVGDSPIIGAGLFVDNEVGGATSTGVGEEVIRNVGSFLVVELMRQGYSPTDACKEAVNRIIKKKPETAKNIQVGFLAINKKGEYGAYAIQKGFSYAVCTAEKQDLLVKGDSHY
;
A
#
# COMPACT_ATOMS: atom_id res chain seq x y z
N MET A 1 43.94 -39.68 -17.48
CA MET A 1 44.10 -38.40 -18.21
C MET A 1 42.81 -38.05 -18.94
N TYR A 2 42.16 -36.97 -18.57
CA TYR A 2 40.95 -36.51 -19.24
C TYR A 2 41.33 -35.89 -20.62
N ASN A 3 40.83 -36.45 -21.69
CA ASN A 3 41.18 -36.05 -23.06
C ASN A 3 40.36 -34.80 -23.43
N ARG A 4 41.04 -33.73 -23.93
CA ARG A 4 40.45 -32.45 -24.35
C ARG A 4 39.25 -32.61 -25.31
N ARG A 5 39.22 -33.62 -26.14
CA ARG A 5 38.11 -33.92 -27.07
C ARG A 5 36.83 -34.38 -26.34
N LYS A 6 36.95 -35.08 -25.18
CA LYS A 6 35.80 -35.48 -24.36
C LYS A 6 35.21 -34.28 -23.65
N PHE A 7 36.06 -33.35 -23.15
CA PHE A 7 35.60 -32.13 -22.49
C PHE A 7 34.81 -31.25 -23.45
N LEU A 8 35.26 -31.02 -24.67
CA LEU A 8 34.57 -30.20 -25.69
C LEU A 8 33.21 -30.82 -26.10
N LYS A 9 33.11 -32.14 -26.22
CA LYS A 9 31.82 -32.80 -26.52
C LYS A 9 30.83 -32.70 -25.39
N THR A 10 31.28 -32.79 -24.13
CA THR A 10 30.38 -32.64 -22.93
C THR A 10 29.94 -31.18 -22.74
N SER A 11 30.81 -30.21 -23.03
CA SER A 11 30.48 -28.78 -23.00
C SER A 11 29.48 -28.38 -24.10
N ALA A 12 29.59 -28.95 -25.32
CA ALA A 12 28.62 -28.68 -26.39
C ALA A 12 27.21 -29.25 -26.08
N ILE A 13 27.12 -30.40 -25.42
CA ILE A 13 25.82 -30.98 -25.01
C ILE A 13 25.21 -30.17 -23.86
N ALA A 14 26.02 -29.66 -22.93
CA ALA A 14 25.52 -28.81 -21.83
C ALA A 14 24.98 -27.46 -22.33
N THR A 15 25.64 -26.88 -23.37
CA THR A 15 25.19 -25.60 -23.96
C THR A 15 23.88 -25.76 -24.74
N THR A 16 23.65 -26.91 -25.37
CA THR A 16 22.39 -27.20 -26.09
C THR A 16 21.23 -27.47 -25.15
N LEU A 17 21.47 -28.08 -23.97
CA LEU A 17 20.46 -28.31 -22.95
C LEU A 17 20.06 -27.01 -22.23
N ILE A 18 20.96 -26.05 -22.05
CA ILE A 18 20.67 -24.74 -21.45
C ILE A 18 19.86 -23.86 -22.43
N ALA A 19 20.08 -24.00 -23.75
CA ALA A 19 19.32 -23.26 -24.76
C ALA A 19 17.87 -23.75 -24.93
N THR A 20 17.62 -25.03 -24.66
CA THR A 20 16.25 -25.60 -24.72
C THR A 20 15.44 -25.39 -23.43
N ALA A 21 16.10 -25.21 -22.26
CA ALA A 21 15.42 -24.92 -21.00
C ALA A 21 14.85 -23.48 -20.92
N LYS A 22 15.26 -22.56 -21.77
CA LYS A 22 14.71 -21.19 -21.85
C LYS A 22 13.43 -21.07 -22.69
N ARG A 23 12.91 -22.14 -23.26
CA ARG A 23 11.70 -22.13 -24.11
C ARG A 23 10.46 -22.76 -23.48
N GLY A 24 10.48 -23.11 -22.20
CA GLY A 24 9.43 -23.88 -21.54
C GLY A 24 8.56 -23.14 -20.51
N MET A 25 8.76 -21.85 -20.26
CA MET A 25 7.80 -21.07 -19.48
C MET A 25 6.94 -20.20 -20.40
N ALA A 26 6.06 -20.84 -21.14
CA ALA A 26 4.86 -20.16 -21.63
C ALA A 26 4.03 -19.81 -20.40
N LEU A 27 4.13 -18.57 -19.91
CA LEU A 27 3.19 -18.01 -18.96
C LEU A 27 1.79 -18.18 -19.56
N SER A 28 1.00 -19.03 -18.93
CA SER A 28 -0.44 -19.13 -19.20
C SER A 28 -1.00 -17.71 -19.16
N LYS A 29 -1.48 -17.19 -20.28
CA LYS A 29 -2.25 -15.95 -20.32
C LYS A 29 -3.52 -16.22 -19.54
N SER A 30 -3.51 -15.94 -18.24
CA SER A 30 -4.73 -15.78 -17.48
C SER A 30 -5.46 -14.57 -18.07
N ASN A 31 -6.78 -14.63 -18.20
CA ASN A 31 -7.64 -13.47 -18.49
C ASN A 31 -7.63 -12.54 -17.26
N GLN A 32 -6.47 -12.01 -16.91
CA GLN A 32 -6.33 -11.09 -15.79
C GLN A 32 -6.80 -9.71 -16.25
N ILE A 33 -7.61 -9.08 -15.43
CA ILE A 33 -8.04 -7.69 -15.60
C ILE A 33 -6.84 -6.80 -15.29
N SER A 34 -5.90 -6.71 -16.22
CA SER A 34 -4.89 -5.66 -16.24
C SER A 34 -5.45 -4.55 -17.13
N GLY A 35 -5.52 -3.33 -16.58
CA GLY A 35 -5.88 -2.16 -17.37
C GLY A 35 -4.63 -1.54 -17.97
N ASN A 36 -4.82 -0.88 -19.10
CA ASN A 36 -3.84 0.05 -19.68
C ASN A 36 -4.53 1.39 -19.80
N ALA A 37 -3.98 2.42 -19.19
CA ALA A 37 -4.57 3.75 -19.17
C ALA A 37 -3.77 4.74 -20.02
N THR A 38 -4.50 5.62 -20.71
CA THR A 38 -3.91 6.82 -21.28
C THR A 38 -3.52 7.78 -20.15
N LEU A 39 -2.32 8.35 -20.21
CA LEU A 39 -1.84 9.32 -19.21
C LEU A 39 -2.56 10.67 -19.35
N PRO A 40 -2.80 11.37 -18.26
CA PRO A 40 -2.51 11.00 -16.88
C PRO A 40 -3.47 9.93 -16.31
N VAL A 41 -3.06 9.27 -15.21
CA VAL A 41 -3.86 8.25 -14.53
C VAL A 41 -3.60 8.27 -13.02
N VAL A 42 -4.63 8.00 -12.22
CA VAL A 42 -4.52 7.76 -10.79
C VAL A 42 -5.28 6.51 -10.39
N ILE A 43 -4.67 5.72 -9.53
CA ILE A 43 -5.24 4.49 -8.97
C ILE A 43 -5.11 4.50 -7.44
N SER A 44 -6.07 3.93 -6.72
CA SER A 44 -6.03 3.82 -5.28
C SER A 44 -6.76 2.58 -4.76
N THR A 45 -6.39 2.12 -3.59
CA THR A 45 -7.00 0.96 -2.94
C THR A 45 -8.43 1.27 -2.49
N TRP A 46 -9.30 0.25 -2.52
CA TRP A 46 -10.67 0.20 -2.02
C TRP A 46 -11.66 1.11 -2.78
N ASP A 47 -12.93 1.00 -2.41
CA ASP A 47 -14.04 1.74 -3.02
C ASP A 47 -14.07 3.23 -2.66
N PHE A 48 -13.67 3.59 -1.44
CA PHE A 48 -13.52 4.99 -1.04
C PHE A 48 -12.39 5.72 -1.81
N GLY A 49 -11.53 4.97 -2.47
CA GLY A 49 -10.57 5.46 -3.44
C GLY A 49 -11.20 6.21 -4.63
N ILE A 50 -12.48 5.97 -4.95
CA ILE A 50 -13.18 6.70 -6.02
C ILE A 50 -13.17 8.21 -5.72
N ALA A 51 -13.62 8.62 -4.53
CA ALA A 51 -13.67 10.02 -4.12
C ALA A 51 -12.24 10.63 -4.04
N ALA A 52 -11.29 9.86 -3.54
CA ALA A 52 -9.89 10.26 -3.48
C ALA A 52 -9.29 10.48 -4.89
N ASN A 53 -9.55 9.57 -5.82
CA ASN A 53 -9.10 9.69 -7.22
C ASN A 53 -9.73 10.89 -7.92
N GLN A 54 -11.01 11.18 -7.67
CA GLN A 54 -11.68 12.35 -8.23
C GLN A 54 -11.05 13.66 -7.77
N GLU A 55 -10.61 13.74 -6.53
CA GLU A 55 -9.86 14.91 -6.03
C GLU A 55 -8.48 15.01 -6.68
N ALA A 56 -7.71 13.90 -6.70
CA ALA A 56 -6.41 13.84 -7.37
C ALA A 56 -6.52 14.21 -8.86
N TRP A 57 -7.60 13.80 -9.51
CA TRP A 57 -7.87 14.08 -10.93
C TRP A 57 -7.98 15.58 -11.25
N LYS A 58 -8.48 16.39 -10.33
CA LYS A 58 -8.53 17.85 -10.54
C LYS A 58 -7.13 18.44 -10.81
N THR A 59 -6.13 17.96 -10.07
CA THR A 59 -4.74 18.35 -10.27
C THR A 59 -4.17 17.79 -11.57
N LEU A 60 -4.36 16.51 -11.83
CA LEU A 60 -3.81 15.83 -13.02
C LEU A 60 -4.39 16.36 -14.32
N SER A 61 -5.71 16.57 -14.38
CA SER A 61 -6.40 17.10 -15.57
C SER A 61 -6.03 18.55 -15.87
N ALA A 62 -5.61 19.32 -14.88
CA ALA A 62 -5.06 20.66 -15.04
C ALA A 62 -3.57 20.66 -15.43
N GLY A 63 -2.95 19.51 -15.66
CA GLY A 63 -1.52 19.38 -15.98
C GLY A 63 -0.58 19.53 -14.78
N GLY A 64 -1.11 19.39 -13.55
CA GLY A 64 -0.35 19.44 -12.30
C GLY A 64 0.51 18.20 -12.07
N ARG A 65 1.38 18.29 -11.07
CA ARG A 65 2.35 17.24 -10.69
C ARG A 65 1.66 16.07 -9.99
N SER A 66 2.11 14.83 -10.27
CA SER A 66 1.60 13.62 -9.65
C SER A 66 1.69 13.64 -8.12
N LEU A 67 2.75 14.23 -7.54
CA LEU A 67 2.92 14.39 -6.09
C LEU A 67 1.79 15.21 -5.45
N ASP A 68 1.43 16.34 -6.08
CA ASP A 68 0.34 17.20 -5.59
C ASP A 68 -1.00 16.50 -5.68
N ALA A 69 -1.18 15.69 -6.72
CA ALA A 69 -2.39 14.91 -6.94
C ALA A 69 -2.59 13.83 -5.87
N VAL A 70 -1.54 13.03 -5.56
CA VAL A 70 -1.67 11.96 -4.56
C VAL A 70 -1.88 12.52 -3.16
N GLU A 71 -1.21 13.63 -2.79
CA GLU A 71 -1.47 14.29 -1.52
C GLU A 71 -2.92 14.77 -1.41
N ALA A 72 -3.39 15.52 -2.42
CA ALA A 72 -4.76 16.04 -2.43
C ALA A 72 -5.79 14.91 -2.33
N GLY A 73 -5.57 13.83 -3.08
CA GLY A 73 -6.48 12.68 -3.13
C GLY A 73 -6.62 11.96 -1.80
N VAL A 74 -5.51 11.57 -1.16
CA VAL A 74 -5.58 10.80 0.08
C VAL A 74 -6.07 11.61 1.29
N LYS A 75 -6.05 12.94 1.21
CA LYS A 75 -6.66 13.81 2.24
C LYS A 75 -8.18 13.67 2.33
N ILE A 76 -8.83 13.20 1.27
CA ILE A 76 -10.29 12.97 1.28
C ILE A 76 -10.67 11.92 2.32
N PRO A 77 -10.17 10.67 2.26
CA PRO A 77 -10.47 9.68 3.31
C PRO A 77 -9.87 10.04 4.67
N GLU A 78 -8.75 10.80 4.74
CA GLU A 78 -8.23 11.28 6.03
C GLU A 78 -9.21 12.21 6.77
N ALA A 79 -10.02 12.97 6.03
CA ALA A 79 -11.02 13.88 6.57
C ALA A 79 -12.41 13.26 6.73
N ASP A 80 -12.67 12.08 6.16
CA ASP A 80 -13.99 11.45 6.19
C ASP A 80 -14.31 10.86 7.55
N LEU A 81 -15.30 11.44 8.23
CA LEU A 81 -15.76 11.01 9.56
C LEU A 81 -16.47 9.64 9.57
N LYS A 82 -16.78 9.09 8.39
CA LYS A 82 -17.36 7.75 8.24
C LYS A 82 -16.30 6.67 7.99
N ASN A 83 -15.08 7.07 7.69
CA ASN A 83 -13.98 6.15 7.51
C ASN A 83 -13.26 5.89 8.84
N HIS A 84 -13.36 4.66 9.34
CA HIS A 84 -12.75 4.28 10.62
C HIS A 84 -11.37 3.64 10.47
N SER A 85 -10.82 3.57 9.25
CA SER A 85 -9.53 2.96 8.94
C SER A 85 -8.46 3.98 8.54
N VAL A 86 -8.86 5.21 8.17
CA VAL A 86 -7.95 6.26 7.69
C VAL A 86 -8.29 7.57 8.38
N GLY A 87 -7.28 8.25 8.91
CA GLY A 87 -7.42 9.64 9.36
C GLY A 87 -8.26 9.86 10.62
N LYS A 88 -8.99 10.97 10.63
CA LYS A 88 -9.60 11.59 11.79
C LYS A 88 -10.61 10.74 12.56
N ALA A 89 -11.37 9.89 11.89
CA ALA A 89 -12.37 9.04 12.55
C ALA A 89 -11.89 7.62 12.79
N GLY A 90 -10.60 7.37 12.62
CA GLY A 90 -9.99 6.06 12.81
C GLY A 90 -10.30 5.47 14.19
N PHE A 91 -10.45 4.16 14.24
CA PHE A 91 -10.56 3.48 15.53
C PHE A 91 -9.24 3.65 16.31
N PRO A 92 -9.33 3.95 17.63
CA PRO A 92 -8.16 4.17 18.45
C PRO A 92 -7.40 2.86 18.69
N ASP A 93 -6.22 3.01 19.27
CA ASP A 93 -5.52 1.92 19.89
C ASP A 93 -6.26 1.46 21.17
N ARG A 94 -5.74 0.46 21.85
CA ARG A 94 -6.35 -0.11 23.07
C ARG A 94 -6.50 0.90 24.21
N ASP A 95 -5.63 1.91 24.23
CA ASP A 95 -5.56 2.91 25.32
C ASP A 95 -6.37 4.18 24.98
N GLY A 96 -7.04 4.19 23.80
CA GLY A 96 -7.96 5.25 23.38
C GLY A 96 -7.33 6.34 22.52
N HIS A 97 -6.10 6.15 22.02
CA HIS A 97 -5.39 7.09 21.18
C HIS A 97 -5.59 6.79 19.69
N VAL A 98 -6.01 7.77 18.93
CA VAL A 98 -6.03 7.69 17.46
C VAL A 98 -4.63 8.11 16.95
N THR A 99 -3.85 7.12 16.53
CA THR A 99 -2.51 7.34 15.96
C THR A 99 -2.53 7.14 14.46
N LEU A 100 -1.89 8.04 13.74
CA LEU A 100 -1.88 8.09 12.28
C LEU A 100 -0.50 7.83 11.73
N ASP A 101 -0.47 7.08 10.61
CA ASP A 101 0.73 6.70 9.88
C ASP A 101 0.58 7.14 8.42
N ALA A 102 1.63 7.72 7.82
CA ALA A 102 1.62 8.06 6.41
C ALA A 102 3.02 8.07 5.81
N CYS A 103 3.12 7.80 4.51
CA CYS A 103 4.30 8.09 3.72
C CYS A 103 3.94 8.58 2.31
N ILE A 104 4.83 9.36 1.73
CA ILE A 104 4.72 9.91 0.39
C ILE A 104 6.07 9.79 -0.33
N MET A 105 6.03 9.62 -1.66
CA MET A 105 7.24 9.44 -2.46
C MET A 105 7.05 10.12 -3.82
N ASP A 106 8.07 10.86 -4.27
CA ASP A 106 8.04 11.57 -5.54
C ASP A 106 8.80 10.84 -6.66
N GLU A 107 8.74 11.43 -7.86
CA GLU A 107 9.38 10.91 -9.07
C GLU A 107 10.92 10.95 -9.05
N GLN A 108 11.53 11.67 -8.12
CA GLN A 108 12.99 11.74 -7.95
C GLN A 108 13.51 10.75 -6.91
N GLY A 109 12.61 9.97 -6.29
CA GLY A 109 12.94 9.06 -5.20
C GLY A 109 13.04 9.74 -3.84
N ASN A 110 12.70 11.03 -3.73
CA ASN A 110 12.55 11.67 -2.43
C ASN A 110 11.33 11.08 -1.72
N CYS A 111 11.43 10.93 -0.41
CA CYS A 111 10.33 10.39 0.38
C CYS A 111 10.29 11.01 1.77
N GLY A 112 9.08 11.01 2.34
CA GLY A 112 8.85 11.44 3.70
C GLY A 112 7.77 10.60 4.35
N ALA A 113 7.86 10.45 5.68
CA ALA A 113 6.93 9.64 6.44
C ALA A 113 6.72 10.16 7.86
N VAL A 114 5.56 9.83 8.42
CA VAL A 114 5.25 10.00 9.83
C VAL A 114 4.58 8.73 10.36
N ALA A 115 4.92 8.35 11.60
CA ALA A 115 4.37 7.16 12.22
C ALA A 115 3.93 7.43 13.67
N GLY A 116 2.81 6.85 14.08
CA GLY A 116 2.27 6.99 15.42
C GLY A 116 1.99 8.45 15.82
N MET A 117 1.69 9.30 14.84
CA MET A 117 1.42 10.72 15.08
C MET A 117 -0.02 10.93 15.58
N GLU A 118 -0.20 11.79 16.57
CA GLU A 118 -1.49 12.15 17.13
C GLU A 118 -1.88 13.61 16.84
N TYR A 119 -3.16 13.92 16.96
CA TYR A 119 -3.73 15.27 16.93
C TYR A 119 -3.67 16.03 15.61
N ILE A 120 -3.14 15.49 14.54
CA ILE A 120 -3.06 16.15 13.23
C ILE A 120 -3.88 15.36 12.20
N ALA A 121 -4.91 15.98 11.62
CA ALA A 121 -5.86 15.28 10.75
C ALA A 121 -5.27 14.77 9.43
N HIS A 122 -4.25 15.46 8.89
CA HIS A 122 -3.64 15.12 7.61
C HIS A 122 -2.19 14.68 7.76
N PRO A 123 -1.93 13.44 8.19
CA PRO A 123 -0.57 12.90 8.32
C PRO A 123 0.20 12.91 7.00
N ILE A 124 -0.48 12.77 5.86
CA ILE A 124 0.18 12.79 4.55
C ILE A 124 0.85 14.15 4.25
N SER A 125 0.22 15.25 4.61
CA SER A 125 0.81 16.58 4.43
C SER A 125 2.00 16.83 5.36
N VAL A 126 2.00 16.23 6.55
CA VAL A 126 3.16 16.27 7.45
C VAL A 126 4.29 15.39 6.90
N ALA A 127 3.98 14.20 6.38
CA ALA A 127 4.96 13.34 5.70
C ALA A 127 5.63 14.07 4.52
N ARG A 128 4.85 14.81 3.71
CA ARG A 128 5.39 15.67 2.66
C ARG A 128 6.28 16.80 3.22
N ALA A 129 5.87 17.44 4.30
CA ALA A 129 6.69 18.47 4.94
C ALA A 129 8.02 17.91 5.48
N VAL A 130 8.03 16.67 6.00
CA VAL A 130 9.27 15.98 6.39
C VAL A 130 10.19 15.84 5.18
N MET A 131 9.68 15.36 4.05
CA MET A 131 10.44 15.20 2.80
C MET A 131 11.01 16.52 2.27
N GLU A 132 10.18 17.58 2.24
CA GLU A 132 10.54 18.83 1.55
C GLU A 132 11.32 19.81 2.43
N LYS A 133 11.22 19.72 3.76
CA LYS A 133 11.73 20.74 4.70
C LYS A 133 12.78 20.23 5.67
N THR A 134 13.13 18.94 5.63
CA THR A 134 14.12 18.35 6.52
C THR A 134 15.07 17.42 5.76
N PRO A 135 16.25 17.10 6.30
CA PRO A 135 17.11 16.08 5.75
C PRO A 135 16.68 14.65 6.13
N HIS A 136 15.57 14.51 6.85
CA HIS A 136 15.09 13.24 7.39
C HIS A 136 14.02 12.65 6.49
N VAL A 137 13.84 11.32 6.59
CA VAL A 137 12.80 10.58 5.88
C VAL A 137 11.60 10.28 6.78
N LEU A 138 11.82 10.02 8.07
CA LEU A 138 10.75 9.56 8.96
C LEU A 138 10.83 10.25 10.32
N LEU A 139 9.71 10.81 10.78
CA LEU A 139 9.50 11.28 12.14
C LEU A 139 8.39 10.45 12.82
N VAL A 140 8.47 10.25 14.14
CA VAL A 140 7.55 9.39 14.86
C VAL A 140 6.99 10.04 16.14
N GLY A 141 5.76 9.64 16.52
CA GLY A 141 5.12 9.97 17.79
C GLY A 141 5.04 11.47 18.07
N ASP A 142 5.38 11.85 19.31
CA ASP A 142 5.35 13.25 19.77
C ASP A 142 6.27 14.15 18.95
N GLY A 143 7.44 13.63 18.52
CA GLY A 143 8.36 14.40 17.67
C GLY A 143 7.76 14.76 16.32
N ALA A 144 7.00 13.84 15.70
CA ALA A 144 6.27 14.12 14.46
C ALA A 144 5.15 15.15 14.69
N THR A 145 4.42 15.04 15.80
CA THR A 145 3.37 15.99 16.20
C THR A 145 3.95 17.38 16.47
N GLN A 146 5.08 17.47 17.18
CA GLN A 146 5.77 18.73 17.44
C GLN A 146 6.22 19.40 16.13
N PHE A 147 6.90 18.65 15.27
CA PHE A 147 7.31 19.14 13.95
C PHE A 147 6.11 19.68 13.16
N ALA A 148 4.99 18.93 13.15
CA ALA A 148 3.78 19.38 12.45
C ALA A 148 3.30 20.74 12.98
N VAL A 149 3.24 20.94 14.29
CA VAL A 149 2.85 22.23 14.90
C VAL A 149 3.81 23.35 14.52
N GLU A 150 5.11 23.09 14.53
CA GLU A 150 6.14 24.06 14.08
C GLU A 150 5.99 24.42 12.59
N GLN A 151 5.47 23.52 11.76
CA GLN A 151 5.13 23.77 10.37
C GLN A 151 3.75 24.44 10.16
N GLY A 152 3.03 24.76 11.24
CA GLY A 152 1.75 25.47 11.20
C GLY A 152 0.51 24.58 11.12
N PHE A 153 0.66 23.25 11.25
CA PHE A 153 -0.49 22.34 11.35
C PHE A 153 -1.19 22.51 12.70
N LYS A 154 -2.51 22.49 12.69
CA LYS A 154 -3.31 22.68 13.92
C LYS A 154 -3.56 21.34 14.60
N LYS A 155 -3.42 21.32 15.93
CA LYS A 155 -3.87 20.19 16.74
C LYS A 155 -5.40 20.15 16.82
N GLU A 156 -5.97 18.95 16.65
CA GLU A 156 -7.38 18.70 16.84
C GLU A 156 -7.62 17.31 17.46
N LYS A 157 -8.80 17.12 18.07
CA LYS A 157 -9.20 15.81 18.59
C LYS A 157 -9.58 14.91 17.42
N LEU A 158 -8.86 13.77 17.27
CA LEU A 158 -9.11 12.80 16.23
C LEU A 158 -10.16 11.76 16.62
N LEU A 159 -10.23 11.39 17.90
CA LEU A 159 -11.21 10.46 18.43
C LEU A 159 -12.62 11.07 18.38
N THR A 160 -13.46 10.54 17.49
CA THR A 160 -14.85 10.96 17.35
C THR A 160 -15.73 10.28 18.41
N PRO A 161 -16.93 10.82 18.72
CA PRO A 161 -17.87 10.17 19.63
C PRO A 161 -18.23 8.74 19.21
N GLU A 162 -18.32 8.48 17.90
CA GLU A 162 -18.63 7.15 17.36
C GLU A 162 -17.49 6.17 17.60
N SER A 163 -16.26 6.55 17.27
CA SER A 163 -15.06 5.73 17.51
C SER A 163 -14.82 5.51 19.01
N GLU A 164 -15.08 6.52 19.84
CA GLU A 164 -14.98 6.41 21.31
C GLU A 164 -16.02 5.42 21.86
N LYS A 165 -17.25 5.46 21.35
CA LYS A 165 -18.30 4.50 21.73
C LYS A 165 -17.90 3.08 21.35
N ALA A 166 -17.42 2.85 20.13
CA ALA A 166 -16.97 1.55 19.68
C ALA A 166 -15.80 1.01 20.54
N TRP A 167 -14.85 1.87 20.90
CA TRP A 167 -13.74 1.54 21.81
C TRP A 167 -14.23 1.13 23.19
N LYS A 168 -15.15 1.89 23.79
CA LYS A 168 -15.73 1.57 25.10
C LYS A 168 -16.51 0.26 25.09
N GLU A 169 -17.23 -0.05 24.01
CA GLU A 169 -17.90 -1.35 23.84
C GLU A 169 -16.91 -2.51 23.69
N TRP A 170 -15.80 -2.31 22.98
CA TRP A 170 -14.72 -3.29 22.88
C TRP A 170 -14.11 -3.58 24.27
N LEU A 171 -13.83 -2.54 25.07
CA LEU A 171 -13.27 -2.69 26.43
C LEU A 171 -14.17 -3.53 27.36
N LYS A 172 -15.50 -3.42 27.24
CA LYS A 172 -16.45 -4.18 28.07
C LYS A 172 -16.37 -5.69 27.82
N LYS A 173 -15.95 -6.12 26.63
CA LYS A 173 -15.85 -7.55 26.29
C LYS A 173 -14.70 -8.25 27.00
N GLY A 174 -13.86 -7.54 27.74
CA GLY A 174 -12.79 -8.10 28.58
C GLY A 174 -11.73 -8.91 27.81
N GLU A 175 -11.70 -8.80 26.50
CA GLU A 175 -10.81 -9.59 25.61
C GLU A 175 -9.40 -9.00 25.53
N TYR A 176 -9.07 -8.06 26.40
CA TYR A 176 -7.75 -7.48 26.44
C TYR A 176 -6.73 -8.47 27.04
N LYS A 177 -6.40 -9.48 26.27
CA LYS A 177 -5.13 -10.22 26.44
C LYS A 177 -4.19 -9.76 25.36
N PRO A 178 -2.93 -9.39 25.69
CA PRO A 178 -1.94 -9.17 24.66
C PRO A 178 -1.82 -10.46 23.87
N VAL A 179 -2.47 -10.51 22.72
CA VAL A 179 -2.43 -11.67 21.84
C VAL A 179 -1.21 -11.51 20.97
N ILE A 180 -0.26 -12.40 21.16
CA ILE A 180 0.87 -12.53 20.23
C ILE A 180 0.27 -12.86 18.87
N ASN A 181 0.46 -11.96 17.90
CA ASN A 181 -0.08 -12.05 16.56
C ASN A 181 -1.62 -12.14 16.53
N ILE A 182 -2.31 -11.03 16.82
CA ILE A 182 -3.77 -10.92 16.69
C ILE A 182 -4.23 -11.29 15.27
N GLU A 183 -3.35 -11.12 14.27
CA GLU A 183 -3.51 -11.53 12.88
C GLU A 183 -3.64 -13.05 12.69
N ASN A 184 -3.25 -13.85 13.69
CA ASN A 184 -3.35 -15.30 13.64
C ASN A 184 -4.70 -15.82 14.20
N LYS A 185 -5.58 -14.95 14.69
CA LYS A 185 -6.97 -15.32 15.00
C LYS A 185 -7.80 -15.27 13.73
N SER A 186 -8.72 -16.23 13.59
CA SER A 186 -9.65 -16.26 12.46
C SER A 186 -10.34 -14.91 12.31
N TYR A 187 -10.44 -14.43 11.10
CA TYR A 187 -11.03 -13.14 10.70
C TYR A 187 -12.45 -12.95 11.25
N ASP A 188 -13.18 -14.03 11.47
CA ASP A 188 -14.54 -14.06 12.03
C ASP A 188 -14.64 -13.74 13.52
N ALA A 189 -13.51 -13.73 14.24
CA ALA A 189 -13.48 -13.56 15.69
C ALA A 189 -13.23 -12.11 16.17
N LEU A 190 -13.00 -11.15 15.26
CA LEU A 190 -12.80 -9.74 15.61
C LEU A 190 -14.13 -8.99 15.57
N PRO A 191 -14.55 -8.29 16.66
CA PRO A 191 -15.71 -7.42 16.62
C PRO A 191 -15.45 -6.27 15.63
N GLY A 192 -16.29 -6.13 14.62
CA GLY A 192 -16.16 -5.10 13.58
C GLY A 192 -15.69 -5.65 12.23
N ASN A 193 -16.00 -6.87 11.93
CA ASN A 193 -15.46 -7.72 10.88
C ASN A 193 -15.91 -7.42 9.44
N GLN A 194 -16.18 -6.17 9.09
CA GLN A 194 -16.33 -5.76 7.68
C GLN A 194 -15.64 -4.40 7.52
N GLY A 195 -14.42 -4.39 7.02
CA GLY A 195 -13.76 -3.18 6.54
C GLY A 195 -12.81 -2.45 7.50
N ASN A 196 -12.27 -3.06 8.55
CA ASN A 196 -11.51 -2.35 9.60
C ASN A 196 -9.99 -2.30 9.43
N HIS A 197 -9.46 -2.60 8.25
CA HIS A 197 -8.00 -2.60 7.98
C HIS A 197 -7.64 -1.95 6.65
N ASP A 198 -8.46 -1.03 6.18
CA ASP A 198 -8.36 -0.49 4.83
C ASP A 198 -7.47 0.75 4.82
N THR A 199 -6.21 0.54 4.48
CA THR A 199 -5.26 1.61 4.18
C THR A 199 -5.56 2.17 2.79
N ILE A 200 -5.57 3.51 2.64
CA ILE A 200 -5.49 4.08 1.30
C ILE A 200 -4.03 4.13 0.86
N GLY A 201 -3.75 3.42 -0.23
CA GLY A 201 -2.57 3.63 -1.05
C GLY A 201 -2.98 4.23 -2.38
N MET A 202 -2.30 5.26 -2.84
CA MET A 202 -2.57 5.94 -4.10
C MET A 202 -1.30 6.07 -4.92
N LEU A 203 -1.41 5.82 -6.22
CA LEU A 203 -0.35 5.99 -7.19
C LEU A 203 -0.88 6.84 -8.34
N ALA A 204 -0.11 7.82 -8.79
CA ALA A 204 -0.47 8.67 -9.92
C ALA A 204 0.67 8.79 -10.91
N ILE A 205 0.32 8.86 -12.20
CA ILE A 205 1.23 9.25 -13.28
C ILE A 205 0.66 10.52 -13.90
N ASP A 206 1.44 11.60 -13.94
CA ASP A 206 1.04 12.85 -14.56
C ASP A 206 1.20 12.84 -16.09
N ALA A 207 0.80 13.92 -16.75
CA ALA A 207 0.88 14.05 -18.21
C ALA A 207 2.33 14.03 -18.75
N LYS A 208 3.33 14.27 -17.90
CA LYS A 208 4.76 14.19 -18.24
C LYS A 208 5.32 12.76 -18.03
N GLY A 209 4.49 11.86 -17.53
CA GLY A 209 4.87 10.49 -17.19
C GLY A 209 5.58 10.35 -15.84
N ASN A 210 5.58 11.34 -14.96
CA ASN A 210 6.17 11.25 -13.64
C ASN A 210 5.25 10.52 -12.68
N ILE A 211 5.83 9.64 -11.88
CA ILE A 211 5.11 8.78 -10.94
C ILE A 211 5.34 9.27 -9.52
N SER A 212 4.27 9.40 -8.75
CA SER A 212 4.33 9.63 -7.31
C SER A 212 3.32 8.73 -6.59
N GLY A 213 3.52 8.52 -5.30
CA GLY A 213 2.62 7.71 -4.49
C GLY A 213 2.47 8.23 -3.08
N ALA A 214 1.35 7.88 -2.46
CA ALA A 214 1.01 8.17 -1.08
C ALA A 214 0.36 6.95 -0.43
N CYS A 215 0.64 6.73 0.86
CA CYS A 215 0.03 5.69 1.66
C CYS A 215 -0.30 6.26 3.03
N THR A 216 -1.54 6.11 3.52
CA THR A 216 -1.97 6.65 4.82
C THR A 216 -3.04 5.80 5.48
N THR A 217 -3.03 5.75 6.80
CA THR A 217 -3.91 4.91 7.62
C THR A 217 -4.00 5.42 9.05
N SER A 218 -5.06 5.02 9.77
CA SER A 218 -5.10 5.04 11.24
C SER A 218 -4.64 3.72 11.87
N GLY A 219 -4.25 2.76 11.03
CA GLY A 219 -3.79 1.43 11.46
C GLY A 219 -4.91 0.51 11.93
N MET A 220 -4.52 -0.58 12.56
CA MET A 220 -5.42 -1.60 13.07
C MET A 220 -6.22 -1.08 14.28
N ALA A 221 -7.51 -1.36 14.31
CA ALA A 221 -8.35 -1.06 15.49
C ALA A 221 -7.84 -1.80 16.73
N TRP A 222 -7.85 -1.13 17.87
CA TRP A 222 -7.47 -1.69 19.18
C TRP A 222 -6.02 -2.22 19.25
N LYS A 223 -5.16 -1.76 18.36
CA LYS A 223 -3.73 -2.10 18.34
C LYS A 223 -3.05 -1.77 19.68
N LEU A 224 -1.93 -2.37 19.94
CA LEU A 224 -1.06 -1.95 21.04
C LEU A 224 -0.62 -0.49 20.84
N HIS A 225 -0.60 0.29 21.92
CA HIS A 225 -0.06 1.65 21.88
C HIS A 225 1.39 1.61 21.34
N GLY A 226 1.70 2.46 20.35
CA GLY A 226 2.98 2.45 19.67
C GLY A 226 3.13 1.43 18.53
N ARG A 227 2.11 0.58 18.24
CA ARG A 227 2.15 -0.28 17.05
C ARG A 227 2.06 0.55 15.77
N VAL A 228 2.96 0.31 14.87
CA VAL A 228 3.01 0.86 13.52
C VAL A 228 2.92 -0.28 12.50
N GLY A 229 2.10 -0.12 11.46
CA GLY A 229 1.99 -1.04 10.33
C GLY A 229 2.99 -0.71 9.21
N ASP A 230 2.67 -1.20 8.02
CA ASP A 230 3.49 -1.00 6.81
C ASP A 230 3.38 0.42 6.22
N SER A 231 2.24 1.09 6.44
CA SER A 231 1.88 2.32 5.71
C SER A 231 2.91 3.45 5.79
N PRO A 232 3.66 3.70 6.88
CA PRO A 232 4.68 4.75 6.91
C PRO A 232 6.07 4.25 6.48
N ILE A 233 6.21 2.97 6.15
CA ILE A 233 7.50 2.35 5.86
C ILE A 233 7.71 2.29 4.35
N ILE A 234 8.59 3.14 3.84
CA ILE A 234 9.01 3.12 2.43
C ILE A 234 9.59 1.75 2.08
N GLY A 235 9.10 1.18 0.99
CA GLY A 235 9.40 -0.19 0.55
C GLY A 235 8.39 -1.23 1.06
N ALA A 236 7.69 -0.96 2.16
CA ALA A 236 6.62 -1.83 2.66
C ALA A 236 5.24 -1.35 2.17
N GLY A 237 4.68 -0.29 2.75
CA GLY A 237 3.37 0.24 2.39
C GLY A 237 3.33 0.94 1.03
N LEU A 238 4.44 1.54 0.64
CA LEU A 238 4.60 2.28 -0.61
C LEU A 238 6.02 2.16 -1.14
N PHE A 239 6.17 2.04 -2.45
CA PHE A 239 7.44 2.26 -3.13
C PHE A 239 7.21 2.80 -4.55
N VAL A 240 8.00 3.79 -4.96
CA VAL A 240 7.97 4.40 -6.30
C VAL A 240 9.38 4.42 -6.88
N ASP A 241 9.50 4.00 -8.13
CA ASP A 241 10.67 4.19 -8.96
C ASP A 241 10.21 4.72 -10.33
N ASN A 242 10.61 5.94 -10.63
CA ASN A 242 10.13 6.63 -11.85
C ASN A 242 10.57 5.97 -13.16
N GLU A 243 11.55 5.08 -13.13
CA GLU A 243 11.97 4.30 -14.32
C GLU A 243 11.11 3.04 -14.53
N VAL A 244 10.47 2.55 -13.47
CA VAL A 244 9.78 1.25 -13.45
C VAL A 244 8.28 1.40 -13.24
N GLY A 245 7.90 2.03 -12.13
CA GLY A 245 6.52 2.10 -11.67
C GLY A 245 6.41 2.38 -10.19
N GLY A 246 5.22 2.16 -9.66
CA GLY A 246 4.93 2.27 -8.24
C GLY A 246 4.07 1.11 -7.74
N ALA A 247 4.17 0.82 -6.46
CA ALA A 247 3.32 -0.14 -5.77
C ALA A 247 2.94 0.33 -4.38
N THR A 248 1.76 -0.06 -3.94
CA THR A 248 1.26 0.17 -2.58
C THR A 248 0.56 -1.07 -2.06
N SER A 249 0.45 -1.18 -0.74
CA SER A 249 -0.15 -2.32 -0.06
C SER A 249 -1.25 -1.92 0.90
N THR A 250 -2.05 -2.90 1.29
CA THR A 250 -3.13 -2.78 2.30
C THR A 250 -3.33 -4.11 3.01
N GLY A 251 -3.94 -4.08 4.19
CA GLY A 251 -4.25 -5.27 5.00
C GLY A 251 -3.29 -5.45 6.16
N VAL A 252 -2.89 -6.69 6.45
CA VAL A 252 -2.02 -7.01 7.61
C VAL A 252 -0.59 -6.52 7.36
N GLY A 253 -0.29 -5.34 7.91
CA GLY A 253 0.95 -4.62 7.70
C GLY A 253 2.20 -5.39 8.10
N GLU A 254 2.12 -6.23 9.15
CA GLU A 254 3.23 -7.04 9.63
C GLU A 254 3.74 -8.01 8.56
N GLU A 255 2.85 -8.60 7.76
CA GLU A 255 3.28 -9.49 6.68
C GLU A 255 3.85 -8.73 5.49
N VAL A 256 3.35 -7.53 5.23
CA VAL A 256 3.91 -6.62 4.23
C VAL A 256 5.32 -6.20 4.61
N ILE A 257 5.54 -5.77 5.87
CA ILE A 257 6.86 -5.38 6.40
C ILE A 257 7.87 -6.54 6.28
N ARG A 258 7.49 -7.74 6.73
CA ARG A 258 8.37 -8.94 6.69
C ARG A 258 8.84 -9.31 5.28
N ASN A 259 8.12 -8.86 4.26
CA ASN A 259 8.41 -9.17 2.86
C ASN A 259 8.90 -7.95 2.05
N VAL A 260 8.96 -6.75 2.66
CA VAL A 260 9.27 -5.48 1.97
C VAL A 260 8.41 -5.35 0.71
N GLY A 261 7.09 -5.48 0.90
CA GLY A 261 6.18 -5.92 -0.15
C GLY A 261 6.10 -5.00 -1.36
N SER A 262 5.95 -3.68 -1.17
CA SER A 262 5.83 -2.74 -2.30
C SER A 262 7.14 -2.60 -3.09
N PHE A 263 8.29 -2.60 -2.43
CA PHE A 263 9.59 -2.65 -3.10
C PHE A 263 9.74 -3.93 -3.93
N LEU A 264 9.36 -5.08 -3.36
CA LEU A 264 9.39 -6.35 -4.07
C LEU A 264 8.55 -6.33 -5.35
N VAL A 265 7.34 -5.75 -5.30
CA VAL A 265 6.47 -5.63 -6.48
C VAL A 265 7.13 -4.78 -7.57
N VAL A 266 7.72 -3.63 -7.21
CA VAL A 266 8.42 -2.76 -8.17
C VAL A 266 9.64 -3.48 -8.77
N GLU A 267 10.43 -4.20 -7.96
CA GLU A 267 11.58 -4.97 -8.47
C GLU A 267 11.17 -6.14 -9.37
N LEU A 268 10.03 -6.77 -9.14
CA LEU A 268 9.47 -7.76 -10.05
C LEU A 268 9.05 -7.11 -11.38
N MET A 269 8.42 -5.91 -11.34
CA MET A 269 8.13 -5.15 -12.57
C MET A 269 9.40 -4.77 -13.32
N ARG A 270 10.50 -4.40 -12.64
CA ARG A 270 11.82 -4.17 -13.25
C ARG A 270 12.34 -5.40 -13.96
N GLN A 271 12.06 -6.59 -13.47
CA GLN A 271 12.39 -7.87 -14.08
C GLN A 271 11.46 -8.28 -15.24
N GLY A 272 10.48 -7.43 -15.57
CA GLY A 272 9.57 -7.64 -16.71
C GLY A 272 8.22 -8.29 -16.38
N TYR A 273 7.89 -8.45 -15.10
CA TYR A 273 6.54 -8.87 -14.71
C TYR A 273 5.52 -7.77 -15.03
N SER A 274 4.30 -8.16 -15.39
CA SER A 274 3.18 -7.23 -15.40
C SER A 274 2.85 -6.75 -13.97
N PRO A 275 2.19 -5.59 -13.77
CA PRO A 275 1.78 -5.17 -12.43
C PRO A 275 0.98 -6.23 -11.68
N THR A 276 0.05 -6.91 -12.33
CA THR A 276 -0.75 -7.99 -11.74
C THR A 276 0.11 -9.19 -11.35
N ASP A 277 1.00 -9.65 -12.23
CA ASP A 277 1.86 -10.79 -11.94
C ASP A 277 2.88 -10.49 -10.84
N ALA A 278 3.38 -9.25 -10.78
CA ALA A 278 4.25 -8.78 -9.71
C ALA A 278 3.53 -8.79 -8.34
N CYS A 279 2.31 -8.26 -8.28
CA CYS A 279 1.47 -8.33 -7.07
C CYS A 279 1.18 -9.79 -6.67
N LYS A 280 0.85 -10.65 -7.63
CA LYS A 280 0.60 -12.08 -7.41
C LYS A 280 1.82 -12.81 -6.84
N GLU A 281 3.00 -12.55 -7.38
CA GLU A 281 4.23 -13.17 -6.88
C GLU A 281 4.56 -12.70 -5.46
N ALA A 282 4.35 -11.41 -5.13
CA ALA A 282 4.52 -10.90 -3.78
C ALA A 282 3.57 -11.59 -2.78
N VAL A 283 2.29 -11.74 -3.13
CA VAL A 283 1.30 -12.48 -2.34
C VAL A 283 1.71 -13.95 -2.18
N ASN A 284 2.14 -14.61 -3.25
CA ASN A 284 2.58 -16.01 -3.19
C ASN A 284 3.77 -16.21 -2.25
N ARG A 285 4.69 -15.26 -2.14
CA ARG A 285 5.81 -15.33 -1.19
C ARG A 285 5.35 -15.27 0.26
N ILE A 286 4.33 -14.46 0.57
CA ILE A 286 3.70 -14.41 1.90
C ILE A 286 3.08 -15.78 2.21
N ILE A 287 2.24 -16.29 1.32
CA ILE A 287 1.54 -17.55 1.48
C ILE A 287 2.53 -18.72 1.67
N LYS A 288 3.57 -18.78 0.84
CA LYS A 288 4.59 -19.83 0.92
C LYS A 288 5.33 -19.86 2.26
N LYS A 289 5.58 -18.68 2.85
CA LYS A 289 6.26 -18.59 4.15
C LYS A 289 5.36 -18.99 5.31
N LYS A 290 4.06 -18.66 5.25
CA LYS A 290 3.09 -18.85 6.33
C LYS A 290 1.72 -19.31 5.81
N PRO A 291 1.60 -20.53 5.26
CA PRO A 291 0.39 -20.97 4.56
C PRO A 291 -0.85 -21.00 5.46
N GLU A 292 -0.72 -21.38 6.72
CA GLU A 292 -1.85 -21.44 7.65
C GLU A 292 -2.29 -20.04 8.11
N THR A 293 -1.36 -19.13 8.34
CA THR A 293 -1.67 -17.73 8.66
C THR A 293 -2.36 -17.04 7.48
N ALA A 294 -1.88 -17.28 6.25
CA ALA A 294 -2.42 -16.67 5.04
C ALA A 294 -3.90 -16.99 4.79
N LYS A 295 -4.39 -18.15 5.26
CA LYS A 295 -5.82 -18.50 5.15
C LYS A 295 -6.74 -17.56 5.93
N ASN A 296 -6.21 -16.86 6.93
CA ASN A 296 -6.97 -16.08 7.91
C ASN A 296 -6.66 -14.58 7.90
N ILE A 297 -5.84 -14.12 6.95
CA ILE A 297 -5.46 -12.70 6.86
C ILE A 297 -5.72 -12.17 5.45
N GLN A 298 -5.88 -10.85 5.36
CA GLN A 298 -5.88 -10.14 4.09
C GLN A 298 -4.60 -9.35 3.91
N VAL A 299 -3.98 -9.46 2.75
CA VAL A 299 -2.98 -8.54 2.21
C VAL A 299 -3.26 -8.37 0.73
N GLY A 300 -3.30 -7.13 0.27
CA GLY A 300 -3.45 -6.78 -1.13
C GLY A 300 -2.34 -5.85 -1.59
N PHE A 301 -1.89 -6.01 -2.83
CA PHE A 301 -0.99 -5.09 -3.50
C PHE A 301 -1.68 -4.49 -4.73
N LEU A 302 -1.43 -3.21 -4.96
CA LEU A 302 -1.85 -2.46 -6.13
C LEU A 302 -0.61 -1.85 -6.77
N ALA A 303 -0.46 -1.97 -8.09
CA ALA A 303 0.72 -1.48 -8.79
C ALA A 303 0.37 -0.85 -10.15
N ILE A 304 1.22 0.06 -10.57
CA ILE A 304 1.19 0.69 -11.90
C ILE A 304 2.63 0.75 -12.43
N ASN A 305 2.83 0.44 -13.72
CA ASN A 305 4.12 0.59 -14.34
C ASN A 305 4.23 1.91 -15.14
N LYS A 306 5.43 2.21 -15.62
CA LYS A 306 5.73 3.42 -16.39
C LYS A 306 4.90 3.59 -17.66
N LYS A 307 4.33 2.51 -18.19
CA LYS A 307 3.49 2.53 -19.40
C LYS A 307 2.02 2.83 -19.12
N GLY A 308 1.63 3.01 -17.84
CA GLY A 308 0.25 3.15 -17.44
C GLY A 308 -0.52 1.82 -17.32
N GLU A 309 0.16 0.66 -17.46
CA GLU A 309 -0.44 -0.62 -17.15
C GLU A 309 -0.55 -0.75 -15.62
N TYR A 310 -1.71 -1.17 -15.14
CA TYR A 310 -1.97 -1.32 -13.70
C TYR A 310 -2.62 -2.66 -13.38
N GLY A 311 -2.49 -3.09 -12.15
CA GLY A 311 -3.06 -4.33 -11.68
C GLY A 311 -2.92 -4.53 -10.18
N ALA A 312 -3.67 -5.49 -9.66
CA ALA A 312 -3.72 -5.81 -8.25
C ALA A 312 -3.86 -7.30 -8.01
N TYR A 313 -3.45 -7.74 -6.83
CA TYR A 313 -3.68 -9.11 -6.36
C TYR A 313 -3.70 -9.16 -4.84
N ALA A 314 -4.55 -10.02 -4.28
CA ALA A 314 -4.73 -10.15 -2.84
C ALA A 314 -4.68 -11.60 -2.36
N ILE A 315 -4.54 -11.80 -1.04
CA ILE A 315 -4.64 -13.13 -0.44
C ILE A 315 -6.08 -13.61 -0.50
N GLN A 316 -7.03 -12.82 0.01
CA GLN A 316 -8.45 -13.16 0.09
C GLN A 316 -9.27 -12.38 -0.93
N LYS A 317 -10.44 -12.92 -1.29
CA LYS A 317 -11.44 -12.20 -2.09
C LYS A 317 -11.92 -10.91 -1.40
N GLY A 318 -12.47 -10.01 -2.21
CA GLY A 318 -13.08 -8.78 -1.71
C GLY A 318 -12.20 -7.54 -1.84
N PHE A 319 -10.93 -7.68 -2.16
CA PHE A 319 -10.10 -6.51 -2.49
C PHE A 319 -10.60 -5.82 -3.76
N SER A 320 -10.72 -4.51 -3.70
CA SER A 320 -11.07 -3.67 -4.85
C SER A 320 -10.14 -2.45 -4.92
N TYR A 321 -10.06 -1.84 -6.09
CA TYR A 321 -9.30 -0.61 -6.29
C TYR A 321 -10.00 0.31 -7.29
N ALA A 322 -9.85 1.60 -7.09
CA ALA A 322 -10.40 2.63 -7.94
C ALA A 322 -9.38 3.07 -8.99
N VAL A 323 -9.86 3.39 -10.19
CA VAL A 323 -9.07 3.92 -11.29
C VAL A 323 -9.74 5.17 -11.85
N CYS A 324 -8.98 6.24 -12.07
CA CYS A 324 -9.46 7.45 -12.70
C CYS A 324 -8.53 7.85 -13.86
N THR A 325 -9.13 8.07 -15.02
CA THR A 325 -8.51 8.50 -16.26
C THR A 325 -9.39 9.55 -16.92
N ALA A 326 -8.94 10.16 -18.02
CA ALA A 326 -9.75 11.08 -18.82
C ALA A 326 -11.07 10.43 -19.31
N GLU A 327 -11.07 9.14 -19.55
CA GLU A 327 -12.20 8.40 -20.11
C GLU A 327 -13.15 7.86 -19.04
N LYS A 328 -12.63 7.55 -17.84
CA LYS A 328 -13.38 6.95 -16.72
C LYS A 328 -12.88 7.51 -15.40
N GLN A 329 -13.77 8.19 -14.67
CA GLN A 329 -13.41 8.89 -13.43
C GLN A 329 -13.88 8.17 -12.15
N ASP A 330 -14.66 7.10 -12.28
CA ASP A 330 -15.31 6.39 -11.17
C ASP A 330 -15.22 4.85 -11.32
N LEU A 331 -14.20 4.36 -12.03
CA LEU A 331 -14.05 2.93 -12.27
C LEU A 331 -13.59 2.23 -10.99
N LEU A 332 -14.45 1.33 -10.48
CA LEU A 332 -14.09 0.39 -9.42
C LEU A 332 -13.81 -0.99 -10.01
N VAL A 333 -12.63 -1.52 -9.75
CA VAL A 333 -12.17 -2.82 -10.24
C VAL A 333 -12.02 -3.79 -9.07
N LYS A 334 -12.51 -5.00 -9.24
CA LYS A 334 -12.26 -6.09 -8.27
C LYS A 334 -10.87 -6.67 -8.54
N GLY A 335 -10.06 -6.74 -7.49
CA GLY A 335 -8.76 -7.40 -7.56
C GLY A 335 -8.91 -8.93 -7.58
N ASP A 336 -8.02 -9.61 -8.29
CA ASP A 336 -7.89 -11.07 -8.21
C ASP A 336 -7.32 -11.48 -6.85
N SER A 337 -7.58 -12.74 -6.43
CA SER A 337 -7.12 -13.26 -5.15
C SER A 337 -6.63 -14.70 -5.26
N HIS A 338 -5.89 -15.13 -4.24
CA HIS A 338 -5.40 -16.50 -4.14
C HIS A 338 -6.50 -17.45 -3.65
N TYR A 339 -7.27 -17.09 -2.61
CA TYR A 339 -8.37 -17.85 -2.04
C TYR A 339 -9.73 -17.32 -2.49
#